data_867213072586c1185497183d5d50ac7e
#
_entry.id   867213072586c1185497183d5d50ac7e
#
_cell.length_a   1.000
_cell.length_b   1.000
_cell.length_c   1.000
_cell.angle_alpha   90.00
_cell.angle_beta   90.00
_cell.angle_gamma   90.00
#
_symmetry.space_group_name_H-M   'P 1'
#
loop_
_entity.id
_entity.type
_entity.pdbx_description
1 polymer ?
#
loop_
_entity_poly.entity_id
_entity_poly.type
_entity_poly.pdbx_seq_one_letter_code
_entity_poly.pdbx_strand_id
1 'polypeptide(L)'
;METMSDMSYIIDTLYVLFAMTLVVFMYPGFAMLEAGIVRTKNVTAVLTINILIFSIASLAFVLVGYSLAFGEGLNDENINYATVLFQMAFVGKAMNVMSGGISERARVIPIAIFTIIMSSVLYPLVVNLTWGSNFLKDTILDISSMHDLAGSTIIHSTGGWALLAALLIVGARTG
;
A
#
# COMPACT_ATOMS: atom_id res chain seq x y z
N MET A 1 -24.89 -8.27 27.67
CA MET A 1 -24.74 -7.48 26.42
C MET A 1 -23.26 -7.14 26.16
N GLU A 2 -22.49 -6.67 27.15
CA GLU A 2 -21.04 -6.38 27.02
C GLU A 2 -20.24 -7.60 26.53
N THR A 3 -20.41 -8.77 27.10
CA THR A 3 -19.64 -9.97 26.72
C THR A 3 -19.83 -10.44 25.27
N MET A 4 -20.98 -10.18 24.64
CA MET A 4 -21.18 -10.47 23.21
C MET A 4 -20.51 -9.43 22.31
N SER A 5 -20.49 -8.17 22.75
CA SER A 5 -19.74 -7.09 22.09
C SER A 5 -18.23 -7.37 22.10
N ASP A 6 -17.71 -7.79 23.25
CA ASP A 6 -16.28 -8.13 23.40
C ASP A 6 -15.88 -9.34 22.58
N MET A 7 -16.74 -10.36 22.50
CA MET A 7 -16.50 -11.55 21.68
C MET A 7 -16.48 -11.22 20.19
N SER A 8 -17.41 -10.38 19.72
CA SER A 8 -17.43 -9.93 18.33
C SER A 8 -16.16 -9.16 18.00
N TYR A 9 -15.74 -8.23 18.85
CA TYR A 9 -14.50 -7.48 18.66
C TYR A 9 -13.25 -8.38 18.57
N ILE A 10 -13.18 -9.41 19.43
CA ILE A 10 -12.07 -10.37 19.41
C ILE A 10 -12.05 -11.15 18.10
N ILE A 11 -13.20 -11.64 17.65
CA ILE A 11 -13.32 -12.42 16.41
C ILE A 11 -12.94 -11.54 15.21
N ASP A 12 -13.46 -10.32 15.13
CA ASP A 12 -13.16 -9.38 14.04
C ASP A 12 -11.69 -9.03 14.01
N THR A 13 -11.09 -8.79 15.19
CA THR A 13 -9.65 -8.51 15.29
C THR A 13 -8.80 -9.68 14.80
N LEU A 14 -9.13 -10.91 15.21
CA LEU A 14 -8.43 -12.12 14.76
C LEU A 14 -8.57 -12.32 13.25
N TYR A 15 -9.77 -12.08 12.71
CA TYR A 15 -10.02 -12.16 11.28
C TYR A 15 -9.17 -11.16 10.50
N VAL A 16 -9.12 -9.91 10.94
CA VAL A 16 -8.31 -8.85 10.32
C VAL A 16 -6.81 -9.18 10.37
N LEU A 17 -6.31 -9.67 11.50
CA LEU A 17 -4.91 -10.08 11.63
C LEU A 17 -4.56 -11.28 10.75
N PHE A 18 -5.46 -12.26 10.63
CA PHE A 18 -5.29 -13.36 9.70
C PHE A 18 -5.25 -12.88 8.25
N ALA A 19 -6.20 -12.01 7.86
CA ALA A 19 -6.23 -11.40 6.54
C ALA A 19 -4.95 -10.58 6.26
N MET A 20 -4.47 -9.81 7.24
CA MET A 20 -3.19 -9.09 7.15
C MET A 20 -2.02 -10.05 6.85
N THR A 21 -1.96 -11.18 7.54
CA THR A 21 -0.92 -12.20 7.33
C THR A 21 -0.92 -12.69 5.88
N LEU A 22 -2.10 -12.94 5.31
CA LEU A 22 -2.22 -13.34 3.89
C LEU A 22 -1.75 -12.25 2.93
N VAL A 23 -2.08 -10.99 3.22
CA VAL A 23 -1.60 -9.85 2.41
C VAL A 23 -0.08 -9.72 2.51
N VAL A 24 0.49 -9.83 3.71
CA VAL A 24 1.95 -9.81 3.89
C VAL A 24 2.60 -10.99 3.15
N PHE A 25 1.99 -12.16 3.14
CA PHE A 25 2.50 -13.32 2.41
C PHE A 25 2.59 -13.12 0.89
N MET A 26 1.87 -12.13 0.33
CA MET A 26 2.03 -11.76 -1.07
C MET A 26 3.41 -11.11 -1.38
N TYR A 27 4.11 -10.52 -0.40
CA TYR A 27 5.41 -9.88 -0.64
C TYR A 27 6.49 -10.83 -1.15
N PRO A 28 6.73 -12.00 -0.52
CA PRO A 28 7.65 -12.96 -1.09
C PRO A 28 7.23 -13.43 -2.49
N GLY A 29 5.92 -13.53 -2.77
CA GLY A 29 5.42 -13.83 -4.12
C GLY A 29 5.84 -12.79 -5.16
N PHE A 30 5.65 -11.50 -4.86
CA PHE A 30 6.12 -10.40 -5.72
C PHE A 30 7.64 -10.38 -5.86
N ALA A 31 8.36 -10.57 -4.77
CA ALA A 31 9.82 -10.62 -4.80
C ALA A 31 10.33 -11.75 -5.71
N MET A 32 9.71 -12.94 -5.65
CA MET A 32 10.05 -14.07 -6.53
C MET A 32 9.68 -13.78 -7.99
N LEU A 33 8.51 -13.17 -8.24
CA LEU A 33 8.10 -12.77 -9.58
C LEU A 33 9.11 -11.78 -10.19
N GLU A 34 9.46 -10.73 -9.47
CA GLU A 34 10.41 -9.72 -9.92
C GLU A 34 11.82 -10.31 -10.11
N ALA A 35 12.26 -11.18 -9.21
CA ALA A 35 13.54 -11.89 -9.36
C ALA A 35 13.58 -12.75 -10.63
N GLY A 36 12.44 -13.31 -11.06
CA GLY A 36 12.34 -14.12 -12.28
C GLY A 36 12.38 -13.33 -13.58
N ILE A 37 12.03 -12.03 -13.57
CA ILE A 37 11.98 -11.19 -14.78
C ILE A 37 13.20 -10.27 -14.98
N VAL A 38 14.14 -10.29 -14.04
CA VAL A 38 15.38 -9.50 -14.12
C VAL A 38 16.59 -10.40 -14.42
N ARG A 39 17.67 -9.77 -14.88
CA ARG A 39 18.93 -10.48 -15.10
C ARG A 39 19.49 -11.03 -13.79
N THR A 40 20.08 -12.23 -13.82
CA THR A 40 20.62 -12.93 -12.63
C THR A 40 21.51 -12.04 -11.75
N LYS A 41 22.35 -11.19 -12.35
CA LYS A 41 23.22 -10.27 -11.62
C LYS A 41 22.48 -9.20 -10.82
N ASN A 42 21.21 -8.94 -11.13
CA ASN A 42 20.40 -7.89 -10.51
C ASN A 42 19.39 -8.45 -9.50
N VAL A 43 19.26 -9.76 -9.37
CA VAL A 43 18.30 -10.43 -8.46
C VAL A 43 18.45 -9.92 -7.03
N THR A 44 19.66 -9.91 -6.49
CA THR A 44 19.90 -9.42 -5.12
C THR A 44 19.48 -7.97 -4.93
N ALA A 45 19.77 -7.11 -5.91
CA ALA A 45 19.37 -5.70 -5.85
C ALA A 45 17.84 -5.55 -5.84
N VAL A 46 17.13 -6.30 -6.67
CA VAL A 46 15.66 -6.27 -6.74
C VAL A 46 15.04 -6.77 -5.44
N LEU A 47 15.53 -7.89 -4.88
CA LEU A 47 15.05 -8.38 -3.60
C LEU A 47 15.29 -7.38 -2.45
N THR A 48 16.45 -6.71 -2.45
CA THR A 48 16.74 -5.65 -1.48
C THR A 48 15.78 -4.47 -1.63
N ILE A 49 15.49 -4.04 -2.87
CA ILE A 49 14.54 -2.96 -3.16
C ILE A 49 13.13 -3.34 -2.67
N ASN A 50 12.69 -4.58 -2.86
CA ASN A 50 11.38 -5.04 -2.36
C ASN A 50 11.25 -4.91 -0.84
N ILE A 51 12.27 -5.34 -0.08
CA ILE A 51 12.29 -5.19 1.37
C ILE A 51 12.28 -3.71 1.77
N LEU A 52 13.08 -2.89 1.10
CA LEU A 52 13.20 -1.46 1.35
C LEU A 52 11.86 -0.74 1.09
N ILE A 53 11.20 -1.02 -0.04
CA ILE A 53 9.89 -0.48 -0.37
C ILE A 53 8.86 -0.84 0.71
N PHE A 54 8.80 -2.11 1.12
CA PHE A 54 7.89 -2.54 2.17
C PHE A 54 8.12 -1.77 3.47
N SER A 55 9.37 -1.69 3.91
CA SER A 55 9.73 -1.01 5.16
C SER A 55 9.41 0.49 5.13
N ILE A 56 9.80 1.17 4.06
CA ILE A 56 9.57 2.61 3.90
C ILE A 56 8.07 2.90 3.77
N ALA A 57 7.35 2.15 2.92
CA ALA A 57 5.93 2.36 2.72
C ALA A 57 5.14 2.15 4.00
N SER A 58 5.46 1.10 4.75
CA SER A 58 4.85 0.80 6.04
C SER A 58 5.04 1.93 7.06
N LEU A 59 6.27 2.39 7.24
CA LEU A 59 6.58 3.47 8.18
C LEU A 59 5.93 4.79 7.76
N ALA A 60 6.07 5.19 6.50
CA ALA A 60 5.51 6.45 6.01
C ALA A 60 3.98 6.47 6.08
N PHE A 61 3.32 5.33 5.79
CA PHE A 61 1.88 5.21 5.92
C PHE A 61 1.42 5.26 7.37
N VAL A 62 2.04 4.51 8.27
CA VAL A 62 1.65 4.50 9.69
C VAL A 62 1.86 5.87 10.32
N LEU A 63 2.97 6.55 10.04
CA LEU A 63 3.29 7.84 10.66
C LEU A 63 2.45 9.02 10.14
N VAL A 64 2.08 9.01 8.85
CA VAL A 64 1.42 10.13 8.18
C VAL A 64 0.18 9.70 7.41
N GLY A 65 0.32 8.67 6.59
CA GLY A 65 -0.70 8.27 5.63
C GLY A 65 -1.99 7.79 6.27
N TYR A 66 -1.92 7.09 7.40
CA TYR A 66 -3.10 6.55 8.07
C TYR A 66 -4.06 7.66 8.51
N SER A 67 -3.54 8.70 9.14
CA SER A 67 -4.36 9.86 9.54
C SER A 67 -4.99 10.58 8.35
N LEU A 68 -4.25 10.68 7.23
CA LEU A 68 -4.78 11.28 6.01
C LEU A 68 -5.85 10.40 5.36
N ALA A 69 -5.71 9.09 5.42
CA ALA A 69 -6.65 8.15 4.83
C ALA A 69 -7.98 8.06 5.60
N PHE A 70 -7.91 7.98 6.92
CA PHE A 70 -9.07 7.67 7.76
C PHE A 70 -9.52 8.82 8.67
N GLY A 71 -8.74 9.90 8.78
CA GLY A 71 -9.02 11.02 9.65
C GLY A 71 -8.75 10.74 11.13
N GLU A 72 -8.22 9.57 11.46
CA GLU A 72 -7.92 9.11 12.81
C GLU A 72 -6.43 9.17 13.10
N GLY A 73 -6.05 9.66 14.26
CA GLY A 73 -4.65 9.64 14.73
C GLY A 73 -4.29 8.32 15.41
N LEU A 74 -3.02 7.97 15.41
CA LEU A 74 -2.54 6.77 16.12
C LEU A 74 -2.75 6.82 17.64
N ASN A 75 -3.05 7.98 18.19
CA ASN A 75 -3.30 8.21 19.61
C ASN A 75 -4.80 8.25 19.96
N ASP A 76 -5.68 8.01 19.00
CA ASP A 76 -7.11 8.00 19.24
C ASP A 76 -7.49 6.79 20.12
N GLU A 77 -8.31 7.02 21.13
CA GLU A 77 -8.67 5.99 22.12
C GLU A 77 -9.39 4.79 21.49
N ASN A 78 -10.09 5.00 20.38
CA ASN A 78 -10.88 3.97 19.70
C ASN A 78 -10.16 3.31 18.51
N ILE A 79 -8.87 3.59 18.31
CA ILE A 79 -8.14 3.04 17.17
C ILE A 79 -8.01 1.53 17.23
N ASN A 80 -8.35 0.84 16.15
CA ASN A 80 -8.09 -0.58 16.00
C ASN A 80 -6.73 -0.81 15.33
N TYR A 81 -5.71 -1.12 16.11
CA TYR A 81 -4.35 -1.36 15.59
C TYR A 81 -4.27 -2.53 14.62
N ALA A 82 -5.17 -3.52 14.69
CA ALA A 82 -5.21 -4.59 13.70
C ALA A 82 -5.56 -4.04 12.31
N THR A 83 -6.51 -3.10 12.25
CA THR A 83 -6.86 -2.40 11.00
C THR A 83 -5.70 -1.54 10.50
N VAL A 84 -4.99 -0.82 11.38
CA VAL A 84 -3.79 -0.04 10.98
C VAL A 84 -2.76 -0.95 10.33
N LEU A 85 -2.44 -2.09 10.94
CA LEU A 85 -1.48 -3.06 10.43
C LEU A 85 -1.94 -3.68 9.10
N PHE A 86 -3.22 -3.97 8.97
CA PHE A 86 -3.81 -4.49 7.75
C PHE A 86 -3.69 -3.49 6.59
N GLN A 87 -4.05 -2.24 6.82
CA GLN A 87 -3.93 -1.17 5.83
C GLN A 87 -2.47 -0.84 5.48
N MET A 88 -1.56 -0.92 6.45
CA MET A 88 -0.12 -0.83 6.23
C MET A 88 0.39 -1.90 5.24
N ALA A 89 -0.12 -3.12 5.34
CA ALA A 89 0.25 -4.18 4.39
C ALA A 89 -0.21 -3.85 2.96
N PHE A 90 -1.33 -3.19 2.76
CA PHE A 90 -1.83 -2.82 1.43
C PHE A 90 -1.03 -1.71 0.74
N VAL A 91 -0.60 -0.68 1.47
CA VAL A 91 0.18 0.41 0.86
C VAL A 91 1.47 -0.11 0.23
N GLY A 92 2.15 -1.03 0.89
CA GLY A 92 3.33 -1.66 0.32
C GLY A 92 3.03 -2.46 -0.95
N LYS A 93 1.83 -3.04 -1.08
CA LYS A 93 1.41 -3.73 -2.30
C LYS A 93 1.25 -2.78 -3.49
N ALA A 94 0.63 -1.63 -3.28
CA ALA A 94 0.53 -0.61 -4.32
C ALA A 94 1.92 -0.21 -4.83
N MET A 95 2.91 -0.13 -3.94
CA MET A 95 4.29 0.17 -4.32
C MET A 95 4.98 -0.99 -5.04
N ASN A 96 4.70 -2.23 -4.68
CA ASN A 96 5.26 -3.40 -5.39
C ASN A 96 4.73 -3.53 -6.82
N VAL A 97 3.49 -3.13 -7.09
CA VAL A 97 2.96 -3.08 -8.48
C VAL A 97 3.83 -2.16 -9.34
N MET A 98 4.27 -1.03 -8.78
CA MET A 98 5.15 -0.10 -9.48
C MET A 98 6.59 -0.65 -9.63
N SER A 99 7.15 -1.26 -8.59
CA SER A 99 8.57 -1.65 -8.54
C SER A 99 8.96 -2.62 -9.65
N GLY A 100 8.12 -3.60 -9.96
CA GLY A 100 8.37 -4.58 -11.01
C GLY A 100 8.60 -3.95 -12.39
N GLY A 101 7.83 -2.93 -12.72
CA GLY A 101 7.97 -2.24 -14.01
C GLY A 101 9.20 -1.35 -14.14
N ILE A 102 9.68 -0.77 -13.03
CA ILE A 102 10.89 0.09 -13.03
C ILE A 102 12.16 -0.66 -12.65
N SER A 103 12.08 -1.95 -12.40
CA SER A 103 13.23 -2.82 -12.13
C SER A 103 14.26 -2.72 -13.26
N GLU A 104 15.55 -2.64 -12.89
CA GLU A 104 16.69 -2.41 -13.80
C GLU A 104 16.70 -1.05 -14.53
N ARG A 105 15.80 -0.12 -14.18
CA ARG A 105 15.69 1.20 -14.83
C ARG A 105 15.94 2.37 -13.88
N ALA A 106 15.56 2.21 -12.61
CA ALA A 106 15.66 3.26 -11.62
C ALA A 106 16.70 2.93 -10.53
N ARG A 107 17.30 3.98 -9.96
CA ARG A 107 18.21 3.87 -8.82
C ARG A 107 17.42 3.75 -7.51
N VAL A 108 18.03 3.18 -6.48
CA VAL A 108 17.40 2.93 -5.17
C VAL A 108 16.89 4.21 -4.50
N ILE A 109 17.69 5.30 -4.51
CA ILE A 109 17.32 6.56 -3.83
C ILE A 109 16.06 7.20 -4.40
N PRO A 110 15.92 7.40 -5.73
CA PRO A 110 14.66 7.86 -6.32
C PRO A 110 13.46 6.97 -5.99
N ILE A 111 13.63 5.65 -5.98
CA ILE A 111 12.57 4.71 -5.59
C ILE A 111 12.15 4.94 -4.14
N ALA A 112 13.10 5.09 -3.22
CA ALA A 112 12.82 5.34 -1.81
C ALA A 112 12.04 6.66 -1.59
N ILE A 113 12.49 7.75 -2.23
CA ILE A 113 11.80 9.06 -2.15
C ILE A 113 10.38 8.96 -2.72
N PHE A 114 10.24 8.33 -3.88
CA PHE A 114 8.94 8.15 -4.50
C PHE A 114 8.02 7.30 -3.62
N THR A 115 8.53 6.24 -3.00
CA THR A 115 7.78 5.40 -2.07
C THR A 115 7.29 6.20 -0.86
N ILE A 116 8.11 7.08 -0.30
CA ILE A 116 7.70 7.95 0.81
C ILE A 116 6.51 8.83 0.39
N ILE A 117 6.62 9.54 -0.73
CA ILE A 117 5.56 10.45 -1.21
C ILE A 117 4.28 9.68 -1.53
N MET A 118 4.40 8.56 -2.20
CA MET A 118 3.25 7.72 -2.54
C MET A 118 2.54 7.19 -1.31
N SER A 119 3.27 6.65 -0.35
CA SER A 119 2.68 5.99 0.83
C SER A 119 2.22 6.97 1.91
N SER A 120 2.80 8.17 1.99
CA SER A 120 2.39 9.19 2.96
C SER A 120 1.28 10.10 2.45
N VAL A 121 1.16 10.32 1.13
CA VAL A 121 0.23 11.31 0.56
C VAL A 121 -0.68 10.73 -0.52
N LEU A 122 -0.14 10.28 -1.65
CA LEU A 122 -0.96 9.98 -2.82
C LEU A 122 -1.87 8.76 -2.62
N TYR A 123 -1.34 7.66 -2.13
CA TYR A 123 -2.14 6.47 -1.82
C TYR A 123 -3.18 6.73 -0.72
N PRO A 124 -2.84 7.37 0.43
CA PRO A 124 -3.80 7.74 1.44
C PRO A 124 -4.95 8.62 0.94
N LEU A 125 -4.71 9.55 0.01
CA LEU A 125 -5.77 10.35 -0.60
C LEU A 125 -6.76 9.47 -1.38
N VAL A 126 -6.27 8.50 -2.15
CA VAL A 126 -7.13 7.54 -2.86
C VAL A 126 -7.93 6.67 -1.89
N VAL A 127 -7.29 6.19 -0.82
CA VAL A 127 -7.96 5.44 0.25
C VAL A 127 -9.02 6.28 0.93
N ASN A 128 -8.74 7.55 1.23
CA ASN A 128 -9.69 8.46 1.86
C ASN A 128 -10.97 8.63 1.05
N LEU A 129 -10.85 8.74 -0.27
CA LEU A 129 -12.01 8.92 -1.17
C LEU A 129 -12.92 7.70 -1.25
N THR A 130 -12.45 6.50 -0.92
CA THR A 130 -13.17 5.25 -1.13
C THR A 130 -13.48 4.51 0.17
N TRP A 131 -12.45 4.20 0.95
CA TRP A 131 -12.55 3.43 2.21
C TRP A 131 -12.52 4.32 3.46
N GLY A 132 -12.05 5.57 3.33
CA GLY A 132 -11.87 6.49 4.43
C GLY A 132 -13.06 7.44 4.64
N SER A 133 -12.76 8.59 5.25
CA SER A 133 -13.75 9.60 5.61
C SER A 133 -14.34 10.37 4.42
N ASN A 134 -13.77 10.21 3.23
CA ASN A 134 -14.14 10.89 1.98
C ASN A 134 -14.31 12.42 2.13
N PHE A 135 -13.19 13.14 2.19
CA PHE A 135 -13.19 14.61 2.32
C PHE A 135 -13.78 15.34 1.10
N LEU A 136 -14.05 14.63 -0.02
CA LEU A 136 -14.75 15.16 -1.19
C LEU A 136 -16.23 14.73 -1.22
N LYS A 137 -16.76 14.16 -0.14
CA LYS A 137 -18.15 13.78 -0.03
C LYS A 137 -19.04 14.99 -0.37
N ASP A 138 -20.13 14.73 -1.06
CA ASP A 138 -21.10 15.74 -1.50
C ASP A 138 -20.56 16.74 -2.54
N THR A 139 -19.40 16.50 -3.14
CA THR A 139 -18.87 17.26 -4.28
C THR A 139 -19.05 16.52 -5.60
N ILE A 140 -18.75 17.18 -6.73
CA ILE A 140 -18.77 16.53 -8.07
C ILE A 140 -17.70 15.43 -8.22
N LEU A 141 -16.75 15.36 -7.29
CA LEU A 141 -15.69 14.36 -7.24
C LEU A 141 -15.98 13.27 -6.20
N ASP A 142 -17.20 13.23 -5.67
CA ASP A 142 -17.62 12.22 -4.71
C ASP A 142 -17.72 10.84 -5.40
N ILE A 143 -16.86 9.94 -5.01
CA ILE A 143 -16.84 8.54 -5.47
C ILE A 143 -17.25 7.55 -4.37
N SER A 144 -17.95 8.03 -3.33
CA SER A 144 -18.39 7.18 -2.21
C SER A 144 -19.33 6.04 -2.61
N SER A 145 -19.97 6.15 -3.79
CA SER A 145 -20.78 5.06 -4.38
C SER A 145 -19.95 3.94 -5.00
N MET A 146 -18.63 4.15 -5.19
CA MET A 146 -17.75 3.13 -5.74
C MET A 146 -17.46 2.07 -4.67
N HIS A 147 -17.72 0.82 -5.01
CA HIS A 147 -17.43 -0.32 -4.14
C HIS A 147 -16.18 -1.05 -4.61
N ASP A 148 -15.10 -0.94 -3.86
CA ASP A 148 -13.89 -1.74 -4.04
C ASP A 148 -13.64 -2.57 -2.78
N LEU A 149 -14.01 -3.85 -2.84
CA LEU A 149 -13.91 -4.75 -1.67
C LEU A 149 -12.48 -5.19 -1.37
N ALA A 150 -11.69 -5.42 -2.40
CA ALA A 150 -10.37 -6.06 -2.27
C ALA A 150 -9.20 -5.16 -2.72
N GLY A 151 -9.47 -3.92 -3.09
CA GLY A 151 -8.44 -3.00 -3.54
C GLY A 151 -8.01 -3.15 -5.00
N SER A 152 -8.83 -3.79 -5.84
CA SER A 152 -8.53 -3.93 -7.27
C SER A 152 -8.33 -2.59 -7.96
N THR A 153 -9.11 -1.58 -7.58
CA THR A 153 -8.97 -0.22 -8.07
C THR A 153 -8.02 0.59 -7.18
N ILE A 154 -8.27 0.60 -5.88
CA ILE A 154 -7.50 1.43 -4.93
C ILE A 154 -6.01 1.05 -4.94
N ILE A 155 -5.69 -0.24 -4.83
CA ILE A 155 -4.31 -0.71 -4.73
C ILE A 155 -3.66 -0.84 -6.11
N HIS A 156 -4.29 -1.64 -6.99
CA HIS A 156 -3.67 -2.01 -8.26
C HIS A 156 -3.72 -0.87 -9.27
N SER A 157 -4.81 -0.12 -9.37
CA SER A 157 -4.88 1.03 -10.27
C SER A 157 -3.95 2.15 -9.82
N THR A 158 -3.90 2.47 -8.51
CA THR A 158 -2.97 3.47 -7.99
C THR A 158 -1.52 3.08 -8.27
N GLY A 159 -1.14 1.82 -8.01
CA GLY A 159 0.18 1.31 -8.35
C GLY A 159 0.45 1.32 -9.86
N GLY A 160 -0.54 0.98 -10.68
CA GLY A 160 -0.46 1.00 -12.14
C GLY A 160 -0.27 2.41 -12.72
N TRP A 161 -1.01 3.40 -12.24
CA TRP A 161 -0.82 4.80 -12.63
C TRP A 161 0.52 5.36 -12.18
N ALA A 162 0.97 5.01 -10.96
CA ALA A 162 2.29 5.34 -10.47
C ALA A 162 3.39 4.73 -11.35
N LEU A 163 3.22 3.47 -11.76
CA LEU A 163 4.11 2.81 -12.71
C LEU A 163 4.13 3.51 -14.07
N LEU A 164 2.97 3.84 -14.61
CA LEU A 164 2.89 4.54 -15.90
C LEU A 164 3.65 5.87 -15.87
N ALA A 165 3.41 6.68 -14.83
CA ALA A 165 4.12 7.94 -14.64
C ALA A 165 5.64 7.73 -14.53
N ALA A 166 6.07 6.74 -13.74
CA ALA A 166 7.48 6.41 -13.60
C ALA A 166 8.11 5.98 -14.94
N LEU A 167 7.43 5.15 -15.74
CA LEU A 167 7.92 4.66 -17.03
C LEU A 167 8.06 5.77 -18.06
N LEU A 168 7.17 6.76 -18.07
CA LEU A 168 7.28 7.93 -18.94
C LEU A 168 8.55 8.76 -18.65
N ILE A 169 9.00 8.77 -17.40
CA ILE A 169 10.20 9.50 -16.97
C ILE A 169 11.47 8.66 -17.18
N VAL A 170 11.44 7.39 -16.77
CA VAL A 170 12.63 6.51 -16.75
C VAL A 170 12.93 5.94 -18.14
N GLY A 171 11.90 5.73 -18.96
CA GLY A 171 12.03 5.18 -20.32
C GLY A 171 12.25 3.66 -20.36
N ALA A 172 12.73 3.19 -21.52
CA ALA A 172 12.96 1.78 -21.77
C ALA A 172 14.24 1.26 -21.09
N ARG A 173 14.30 -0.05 -20.86
CA ARG A 173 15.54 -0.71 -20.39
C ARG A 173 16.66 -0.53 -21.42
N THR A 174 17.85 -0.24 -20.94
CA THR A 174 19.05 -0.17 -21.78
C THR A 174 19.78 -1.52 -21.73
N GLY A 175 19.98 -2.14 -22.87
CA GLY A 175 20.79 -3.37 -23.06
C GLY A 175 20.04 -4.66 -22.98
#